data_4f0f37dc0ef71b306562f2a9cf4eb6a2
#
_entry.id   4f0f37dc0ef71b306562f2a9cf4eb6a2
#
_cell.length_a   1.000
_cell.length_b   1.000
_cell.length_c   1.000
_cell.angle_alpha   90.00
_cell.angle_beta   90.00
_cell.angle_gamma   90.00
#
_symmetry.space_group_name_H-M   'P 1'
#
loop_
_entity.id
_entity.type
_entity.pdbx_description
1 polymer ?
#
loop_
_entity_poly.entity_id
_entity_poly.type
_entity_poly.pdbx_seq_one_letter_code
_entity_poly.pdbx_strand_id
1 'polypeptide(L)'
;LLRESFRERINMLRKLIEDEQAEALLISRCDNFAWATLGARNYVTINSEVGNVHLLLVEDSIYILANNIERKRIEREELSENVSNDVEFAEYMWSKDLWDVLKSFVQGKRLLSDTGWFDSKNISNQLKNLRLVMSEPEIETYRWLGKNCDEIFSNTMLKFSPEMTEWQVQGEMEKAFFERGIEPILILVFSEESAQLYRHNLPRNVRAGKKLFVSVCVRKKGLVLSSTRSVLFARNENWIKQHRDNCYVEAVALASSKPAKRLNEVFEEIKKAYITVNKPHEWFLHHQGGLAGYNAREIIANEDTDYPLKAGNVVAWNPTITGTKSEDTFLILENGLECFSYPESSRWPALNLQIGSLTLRRPDIVVL
;
A
#
# COMPACT_ATOMS: atom_id res chain seq x y z
N LEU A 1 11.98 -10.32 19.29
CA LEU A 1 10.95 -9.47 18.64
C LEU A 1 10.45 -10.09 17.32
N LEU A 2 11.28 -10.27 16.25
CA LEU A 2 10.79 -10.81 14.96
C LEU A 2 10.27 -12.25 15.05
N ARG A 3 10.98 -13.14 15.77
CA ARG A 3 10.52 -14.51 15.97
C ARG A 3 9.21 -14.58 16.77
N GLU A 4 9.06 -13.71 17.72
CA GLU A 4 7.84 -13.54 18.52
C GLU A 4 6.69 -13.07 17.62
N SER A 5 6.91 -12.06 16.78
CA SER A 5 5.93 -11.57 15.82
C SER A 5 5.50 -12.65 14.82
N PHE A 6 6.40 -13.52 14.36
CA PHE A 6 6.04 -14.66 13.52
C PHE A 6 5.11 -15.62 14.25
N ARG A 7 5.47 -16.00 15.48
CA ARG A 7 4.66 -16.92 16.29
C ARG A 7 3.29 -16.35 16.63
N GLU A 8 3.22 -15.07 16.92
CA GLU A 8 1.93 -14.40 17.13
C GLU A 8 1.03 -14.50 15.90
N ARG A 9 1.57 -14.26 14.69
CA ARG A 9 0.81 -14.41 13.43
C ARG A 9 0.35 -15.85 13.20
N ILE A 10 1.22 -16.81 13.44
CA ILE A 10 0.86 -18.24 13.36
C ILE A 10 -0.26 -18.58 14.37
N ASN A 11 -0.19 -18.07 15.58
CA ASN A 11 -1.26 -18.28 16.59
C ASN A 11 -2.59 -17.64 16.14
N MET A 12 -2.55 -16.45 15.55
CA MET A 12 -3.76 -15.82 14.96
C MET A 12 -4.34 -16.67 13.83
N LEU A 13 -3.49 -17.24 12.97
CA LEU A 13 -3.93 -18.13 11.88
C LEU A 13 -4.50 -19.45 12.41
N ARG A 14 -3.89 -20.05 13.43
CA ARG A 14 -4.41 -21.26 14.08
C ARG A 14 -5.77 -21.01 14.73
N LYS A 15 -5.90 -19.89 15.43
CA LYS A 15 -7.20 -19.49 15.97
C LYS A 15 -8.26 -19.35 14.88
N LEU A 16 -7.91 -18.74 13.74
CA LEU A 16 -8.83 -18.61 12.61
C LEU A 16 -9.24 -19.97 12.04
N ILE A 17 -8.31 -20.95 11.96
CA ILE A 17 -8.62 -22.32 11.54
C ILE A 17 -9.63 -22.95 12.51
N GLU A 18 -9.42 -22.79 13.81
CA GLU A 18 -10.33 -23.30 14.86
C GLU A 18 -11.71 -22.64 14.79
N ASP A 19 -11.76 -21.30 14.74
CA ASP A 19 -13.00 -20.52 14.66
C ASP A 19 -13.84 -20.91 13.43
N GLU A 20 -13.18 -21.27 12.31
CA GLU A 20 -13.82 -21.75 11.07
C GLU A 20 -14.09 -23.26 11.07
N GLN A 21 -13.79 -23.97 12.17
CA GLN A 21 -13.97 -25.43 12.31
C GLN A 21 -13.28 -26.21 11.17
N ALA A 22 -12.07 -25.82 10.81
CA ALA A 22 -11.24 -26.43 9.77
C ALA A 22 -10.00 -27.10 10.37
N GLU A 23 -9.24 -27.81 9.55
CA GLU A 23 -8.01 -28.51 9.98
C GLU A 23 -6.77 -28.04 9.23
N ALA A 24 -6.95 -27.27 8.14
CA ALA A 24 -5.82 -26.78 7.34
C ALA A 24 -6.12 -25.40 6.73
N LEU A 25 -5.05 -24.63 6.51
CA LEU A 25 -5.07 -23.33 5.84
C LEU A 25 -3.93 -23.21 4.83
N LEU A 26 -4.29 -22.95 3.56
CA LEU A 26 -3.35 -22.65 2.49
C LEU A 26 -3.35 -21.14 2.18
N ILE A 27 -2.19 -20.51 2.31
CA ILE A 27 -1.98 -19.09 1.94
C ILE A 27 -1.13 -19.04 0.67
N SER A 28 -1.69 -18.48 -0.38
CA SER A 28 -1.09 -18.39 -1.72
C SER A 28 -0.97 -16.96 -2.24
N ARG A 29 -1.84 -16.04 -1.78
CA ARG A 29 -1.79 -14.64 -2.19
C ARG A 29 -0.55 -13.95 -1.64
N CYS A 30 0.03 -13.08 -2.48
CA CYS A 30 1.30 -12.41 -2.17
C CYS A 30 1.22 -11.50 -0.95
N ASP A 31 0.11 -10.80 -0.77
CA ASP A 31 -0.15 -9.92 0.37
C ASP A 31 -0.24 -10.72 1.69
N ASN A 32 -1.01 -11.79 1.72
CA ASN A 32 -1.17 -12.65 2.90
C ASN A 32 0.11 -13.44 3.22
N PHE A 33 0.81 -13.94 2.18
CA PHE A 33 2.09 -14.64 2.36
C PHE A 33 3.14 -13.71 2.96
N ALA A 34 3.28 -12.50 2.40
CA ALA A 34 4.22 -11.51 2.92
C ALA A 34 3.89 -11.14 4.38
N TRP A 35 2.61 -10.95 4.72
CA TRP A 35 2.20 -10.72 6.10
C TRP A 35 2.56 -11.90 7.00
N ALA A 36 2.16 -13.11 6.66
CA ALA A 36 2.39 -14.29 7.47
C ALA A 36 3.88 -14.59 7.69
N THR A 37 4.75 -14.29 6.72
CA THR A 37 6.19 -14.60 6.73
C THR A 37 7.10 -13.39 7.04
N LEU A 38 6.56 -12.28 7.54
CA LEU A 38 7.31 -11.07 7.90
C LEU A 38 7.99 -10.38 6.71
N GLY A 39 7.40 -10.50 5.52
CA GLY A 39 7.81 -9.75 4.34
C GLY A 39 8.47 -10.56 3.23
N ALA A 40 8.42 -11.90 3.28
CA ALA A 40 8.94 -12.74 2.19
C ALA A 40 8.10 -12.60 0.91
N ARG A 41 8.77 -12.67 -0.24
CA ARG A 41 8.15 -12.61 -1.57
C ARG A 41 7.96 -14.02 -2.12
N ASN A 42 6.72 -14.42 -2.32
CA ASN A 42 6.39 -15.71 -2.92
C ASN A 42 6.12 -15.65 -4.43
N TYR A 43 6.37 -14.50 -5.06
CA TYR A 43 6.17 -14.26 -6.48
C TYR A 43 7.49 -14.15 -7.24
N VAL A 44 7.40 -14.29 -8.55
CA VAL A 44 8.47 -13.99 -9.52
C VAL A 44 8.10 -12.73 -10.31
N THR A 45 6.86 -12.64 -10.75
CA THR A 45 6.34 -11.47 -11.46
C THR A 45 5.81 -10.45 -10.46
N ILE A 46 6.32 -9.22 -10.52
CA ILE A 46 6.05 -8.16 -9.53
C ILE A 46 4.55 -7.81 -9.38
N ASN A 47 3.77 -8.01 -10.45
CA ASN A 47 2.34 -7.72 -10.49
C ASN A 47 1.45 -8.94 -10.19
N SER A 48 2.04 -10.07 -9.77
CA SER A 48 1.25 -11.24 -9.40
C SER A 48 0.45 -10.98 -8.12
N GLU A 49 -0.82 -11.34 -8.12
CA GLU A 49 -1.65 -11.35 -6.91
C GLU A 49 -1.44 -12.64 -6.11
N VAL A 50 -1.18 -13.75 -6.80
CA VAL A 50 -0.94 -15.07 -6.24
C VAL A 50 0.48 -15.50 -6.59
N GLY A 51 1.20 -16.01 -5.60
CA GLY A 51 2.59 -16.41 -5.75
C GLY A 51 2.77 -17.86 -6.19
N ASN A 52 4.05 -18.22 -6.44
CA ASN A 52 4.47 -19.56 -6.85
C ASN A 52 4.93 -20.42 -5.68
N VAL A 53 4.90 -19.86 -4.47
CA VAL A 53 5.23 -20.53 -3.21
C VAL A 53 4.09 -20.30 -2.23
N HIS A 54 3.77 -21.30 -1.42
CA HIS A 54 2.59 -21.28 -0.57
C HIS A 54 2.95 -21.64 0.86
N LEU A 55 2.22 -21.06 1.81
CA LEU A 55 2.30 -21.40 3.22
C LEU A 55 1.11 -22.30 3.56
N LEU A 56 1.38 -23.48 4.13
CA LEU A 56 0.37 -24.40 4.59
C LEU A 56 0.49 -24.59 6.10
N LEU A 57 -0.59 -24.32 6.82
CA LEU A 57 -0.77 -24.72 8.21
C LEU A 57 -1.66 -25.96 8.24
N VAL A 58 -1.20 -27.03 8.85
CA VAL A 58 -1.97 -28.24 9.05
C VAL A 58 -1.51 -28.90 10.35
N GLU A 59 -2.45 -29.24 11.23
CA GLU A 59 -2.15 -29.72 12.57
C GLU A 59 -1.20 -28.76 13.30
N ASP A 60 -0.11 -29.28 13.90
CA ASP A 60 0.89 -28.42 14.57
C ASP A 60 2.01 -27.96 13.65
N SER A 61 2.04 -28.41 12.39
CA SER A 61 3.11 -28.13 11.43
C SER A 61 2.82 -26.92 10.54
N ILE A 62 3.90 -26.31 10.09
CA ILE A 62 3.90 -25.17 9.15
C ILE A 62 4.80 -25.57 7.98
N TYR A 63 4.23 -25.63 6.78
CA TYR A 63 4.95 -25.99 5.57
C TYR A 63 5.08 -24.83 4.60
N ILE A 64 6.24 -24.74 3.98
CA ILE A 64 6.45 -23.95 2.76
C ILE A 64 6.40 -24.90 1.57
N LEU A 65 5.35 -24.82 0.77
CA LEU A 65 5.19 -25.61 -0.46
C LEU A 65 5.83 -24.83 -1.61
N ALA A 66 6.91 -25.36 -2.16
CA ALA A 66 7.65 -24.72 -3.24
C ALA A 66 8.05 -25.74 -4.30
N ASN A 67 7.94 -25.39 -5.57
CA ASN A 67 8.56 -26.22 -6.60
C ASN A 67 10.10 -26.12 -6.54
N ASN A 68 10.79 -27.05 -7.18
CA ASN A 68 12.25 -27.13 -7.19
C ASN A 68 12.95 -25.91 -7.80
N ILE A 69 12.25 -25.07 -8.59
CA ILE A 69 12.79 -23.82 -9.13
C ILE A 69 12.89 -22.78 -8.01
N GLU A 70 11.82 -22.62 -7.23
CA GLU A 70 11.68 -21.56 -6.22
C GLU A 70 12.28 -21.92 -4.87
N ARG A 71 12.38 -23.23 -4.54
CA ARG A 71 12.77 -23.75 -3.23
C ARG A 71 14.01 -23.07 -2.64
N LYS A 72 15.10 -23.00 -3.44
CA LYS A 72 16.38 -22.47 -2.97
C LYS A 72 16.35 -20.97 -2.73
N ARG A 73 15.66 -20.20 -3.60
CA ARG A 73 15.50 -18.76 -3.46
C ARG A 73 14.73 -18.40 -2.21
N ILE A 74 13.58 -19.04 -1.99
CA ILE A 74 12.74 -18.80 -0.83
C ILE A 74 13.50 -19.08 0.47
N GLU A 75 14.18 -20.21 0.56
CA GLU A 75 14.93 -20.62 1.76
C GLU A 75 16.08 -19.67 2.09
N ARG A 76 16.84 -19.22 1.09
CA ARG A 76 18.09 -18.48 1.31
C ARG A 76 17.93 -16.96 1.31
N GLU A 77 16.98 -16.45 0.50
CA GLU A 77 16.92 -15.02 0.22
C GLU A 77 15.66 -14.35 0.78
N GLU A 78 14.56 -15.11 0.94
CA GLU A 78 13.28 -14.51 1.31
C GLU A 78 12.91 -14.73 2.78
N LEU A 79 13.08 -15.96 3.28
CA LEU A 79 12.75 -16.26 4.66
C LEU A 79 13.88 -15.85 5.59
N SER A 80 13.56 -15.02 6.58
CA SER A 80 14.50 -14.76 7.67
C SER A 80 14.73 -16.01 8.52
N GLU A 81 15.87 -16.10 9.22
CA GLU A 81 16.15 -17.17 10.17
C GLU A 81 15.04 -17.34 11.23
N ASN A 82 14.36 -16.25 11.58
CA ASN A 82 13.24 -16.25 12.52
C ASN A 82 12.00 -16.99 12.01
N VAL A 83 11.89 -17.18 10.71
CA VAL A 83 10.80 -17.92 10.05
C VAL A 83 11.29 -19.30 9.62
N SER A 84 12.46 -19.39 8.97
CA SER A 84 12.99 -20.63 8.39
C SER A 84 13.22 -21.73 9.42
N ASN A 85 13.52 -21.39 10.67
CA ASN A 85 13.71 -22.35 11.74
C ASN A 85 12.41 -22.95 12.32
N ASP A 86 11.27 -22.33 12.03
CA ASP A 86 9.96 -22.74 12.56
C ASP A 86 9.06 -23.32 11.44
N VAL A 87 9.60 -23.55 10.20
CA VAL A 87 8.85 -24.10 9.07
C VAL A 87 9.54 -25.32 8.46
N GLU A 88 8.74 -26.23 7.92
CA GLU A 88 9.21 -27.35 7.10
C GLU A 88 9.03 -27.02 5.61
N PHE A 89 9.82 -27.65 4.74
CA PHE A 89 9.70 -27.46 3.31
C PHE A 89 9.15 -28.73 2.64
N ALA A 90 8.09 -28.56 1.86
CA ALA A 90 7.58 -29.60 0.96
C ALA A 90 7.88 -29.17 -0.49
N GLU A 91 8.94 -29.78 -1.06
CA GLU A 91 9.37 -29.52 -2.43
C GLU A 91 8.64 -30.45 -3.40
N TYR A 92 8.31 -29.91 -4.59
CA TYR A 92 7.75 -30.70 -5.69
C TYR A 92 8.40 -30.31 -7.03
N MET A 93 8.29 -31.19 -8.00
CA MET A 93 8.82 -30.93 -9.33
C MET A 93 7.98 -29.85 -10.04
N TRP A 94 8.61 -28.89 -10.69
CA TRP A 94 7.94 -27.81 -11.43
C TRP A 94 6.94 -28.30 -12.49
N SER A 95 7.13 -29.55 -12.99
CA SER A 95 6.24 -30.20 -13.94
C SER A 95 4.99 -30.86 -13.32
N LYS A 96 4.82 -30.72 -12.01
CA LYS A 96 3.67 -31.22 -11.25
C LYS A 96 2.83 -30.07 -10.75
N ASP A 97 1.54 -30.33 -10.55
CA ASP A 97 0.63 -29.35 -9.98
C ASP A 97 0.80 -29.25 -8.46
N LEU A 98 0.51 -28.09 -7.91
CA LEU A 98 0.48 -27.88 -6.45
C LEU A 98 -0.39 -28.91 -5.75
N TRP A 99 -1.52 -29.31 -6.34
CA TRP A 99 -2.43 -30.31 -5.78
C TRP A 99 -1.75 -31.67 -5.57
N ASP A 100 -0.81 -32.06 -6.40
CA ASP A 100 -0.12 -33.34 -6.29
C ASP A 100 0.65 -33.50 -4.97
N VAL A 101 1.17 -32.39 -4.43
CA VAL A 101 1.81 -32.40 -3.11
C VAL A 101 0.82 -32.06 -2.01
N LEU A 102 -0.05 -31.08 -2.19
CA LEU A 102 -0.98 -30.60 -1.18
C LEU A 102 -1.93 -31.69 -0.69
N LYS A 103 -2.45 -32.54 -1.59
CA LYS A 103 -3.41 -33.61 -1.26
C LYS A 103 -2.90 -34.56 -0.19
N SER A 104 -1.60 -34.83 -0.11
CA SER A 104 -1.02 -35.73 0.93
C SER A 104 -1.13 -35.15 2.34
N PHE A 105 -1.21 -33.83 2.49
CA PHE A 105 -1.35 -33.13 3.77
C PHE A 105 -2.81 -32.91 4.18
N VAL A 106 -3.71 -32.74 3.20
CA VAL A 106 -5.08 -32.26 3.47
C VAL A 106 -6.16 -33.30 3.17
N GLN A 107 -5.80 -34.53 2.79
CA GLN A 107 -6.78 -35.60 2.51
C GLN A 107 -7.68 -35.88 3.72
N GLY A 108 -8.99 -35.73 3.51
CA GLY A 108 -9.99 -35.91 4.55
C GLY A 108 -10.14 -34.75 5.53
N LYS A 109 -9.40 -33.64 5.31
CA LYS A 109 -9.44 -32.45 6.14
C LYS A 109 -10.24 -31.33 5.45
N ARG A 110 -10.90 -30.50 6.25
CA ARG A 110 -11.54 -29.25 5.79
C ARG A 110 -10.46 -28.19 5.58
N LEU A 111 -10.27 -27.80 4.32
CA LEU A 111 -9.25 -26.83 3.90
C LEU A 111 -9.84 -25.41 3.82
N LEU A 112 -9.15 -24.45 4.38
CA LEU A 112 -9.33 -23.02 4.14
C LEU A 112 -8.26 -22.52 3.16
N SER A 113 -8.56 -21.46 2.39
CA SER A 113 -7.55 -20.77 1.61
C SER A 113 -7.89 -19.30 1.39
N ASP A 114 -6.93 -18.54 0.91
CA ASP A 114 -7.13 -17.16 0.47
C ASP A 114 -7.48 -17.03 -1.04
N THR A 115 -7.58 -18.16 -1.73
CA THR A 115 -7.91 -18.21 -3.17
C THR A 115 -9.23 -18.94 -3.47
N GLY A 116 -9.68 -19.81 -2.58
CA GLY A 116 -10.78 -20.74 -2.83
C GLY A 116 -10.41 -21.92 -3.72
N TRP A 117 -9.11 -22.18 -3.95
CA TRP A 117 -8.64 -23.30 -4.74
C TRP A 117 -8.88 -24.64 -4.04
N PHE A 118 -9.03 -25.72 -4.82
CA PHE A 118 -9.13 -27.12 -4.33
C PHE A 118 -10.32 -27.35 -3.42
N ASP A 119 -11.50 -26.78 -3.79
CA ASP A 119 -12.74 -26.84 -3.02
C ASP A 119 -12.64 -26.32 -1.58
N SER A 120 -11.62 -25.49 -1.30
CA SER A 120 -11.44 -24.86 -0.01
C SER A 120 -12.39 -23.71 0.22
N LYS A 121 -12.73 -23.43 1.48
CA LYS A 121 -13.44 -22.21 1.85
C LYS A 121 -12.51 -21.00 1.70
N ASN A 122 -12.91 -20.01 0.89
CA ASN A 122 -12.17 -18.75 0.76
C ASN A 122 -12.35 -17.89 2.01
N ILE A 123 -11.24 -17.53 2.66
CA ILE A 123 -11.19 -16.68 3.88
C ILE A 123 -10.33 -15.43 3.70
N SER A 124 -10.17 -14.95 2.47
CA SER A 124 -9.33 -13.76 2.18
C SER A 124 -9.74 -12.52 2.98
N ASN A 125 -11.05 -12.33 3.23
CA ASN A 125 -11.54 -11.20 4.05
C ASN A 125 -11.17 -11.34 5.53
N GLN A 126 -11.25 -12.55 6.09
CA GLN A 126 -10.85 -12.81 7.47
C GLN A 126 -9.33 -12.57 7.64
N LEU A 127 -8.51 -13.07 6.71
CA LEU A 127 -7.06 -12.82 6.69
C LEU A 127 -6.72 -11.34 6.58
N LYS A 128 -7.40 -10.61 5.69
CA LYS A 128 -7.26 -9.15 5.59
C LYS A 128 -7.50 -8.47 6.93
N ASN A 129 -8.55 -8.83 7.65
CA ASN A 129 -8.89 -8.22 8.93
C ASN A 129 -7.82 -8.44 10.02
N LEU A 130 -7.04 -9.53 9.95
CA LEU A 130 -5.95 -9.80 10.90
C LEU A 130 -4.77 -8.85 10.73
N ARG A 131 -4.59 -8.24 9.54
CA ARG A 131 -3.42 -7.43 9.19
C ARG A 131 -3.69 -5.92 9.07
N LEU A 132 -4.87 -5.44 9.47
CA LEU A 132 -5.23 -4.01 9.35
C LEU A 132 -4.55 -3.12 10.39
N VAL A 133 -4.14 -3.67 11.53
CA VAL A 133 -3.40 -2.96 12.58
C VAL A 133 -1.93 -3.37 12.48
N MET A 134 -1.06 -2.38 12.26
CA MET A 134 0.37 -2.62 12.07
C MET A 134 1.08 -2.91 13.39
N SER A 135 1.96 -3.91 13.36
CA SER A 135 2.93 -4.20 14.41
C SER A 135 4.15 -3.27 14.31
N GLU A 136 4.95 -3.16 15.38
CA GLU A 136 6.14 -2.29 15.37
C GLU A 136 7.13 -2.59 14.22
N PRO A 137 7.45 -3.85 13.85
CA PRO A 137 8.30 -4.12 12.70
C PRO A 137 7.74 -3.64 11.35
N GLU A 138 6.40 -3.62 11.22
CA GLU A 138 5.74 -3.07 10.03
C GLU A 138 5.81 -1.54 10.02
N ILE A 139 5.61 -0.90 11.16
CA ILE A 139 5.73 0.55 11.33
C ILE A 139 7.15 1.00 10.99
N GLU A 140 8.18 0.30 11.49
CA GLU A 140 9.59 0.58 11.14
C GLU A 140 9.88 0.41 9.64
N THR A 141 9.27 -0.59 9.01
CA THR A 141 9.37 -0.77 7.55
C THR A 141 8.74 0.40 6.81
N TYR A 142 7.59 0.89 7.26
CA TYR A 142 6.94 2.07 6.69
C TYR A 142 7.76 3.35 6.88
N ARG A 143 8.35 3.56 8.06
CA ARG A 143 9.26 4.70 8.31
C ARG A 143 10.44 4.71 7.35
N TRP A 144 11.07 3.53 7.18
CA TRP A 144 12.17 3.37 6.22
C TRP A 144 11.71 3.63 4.79
N LEU A 145 10.60 3.03 4.38
CA LEU A 145 10.05 3.16 3.02
C LEU A 145 9.65 4.61 2.73
N GLY A 146 9.01 5.28 3.68
CA GLY A 146 8.58 6.67 3.55
C GLY A 146 9.74 7.64 3.42
N LYS A 147 10.78 7.50 4.26
CA LYS A 147 12.00 8.30 4.16
C LYS A 147 12.66 8.15 2.79
N ASN A 148 12.81 6.92 2.30
CA ASN A 148 13.41 6.66 0.99
C ASN A 148 12.54 7.22 -0.15
N CYS A 149 11.22 7.10 -0.06
CA CYS A 149 10.29 7.65 -1.04
C CYS A 149 10.41 9.18 -1.13
N ASP A 150 10.42 9.88 0.00
CA ASP A 150 10.59 11.34 0.08
C ASP A 150 11.92 11.81 -0.51
N GLU A 151 13.02 11.13 -0.17
CA GLU A 151 14.34 11.42 -0.74
C GLU A 151 14.39 11.21 -2.26
N ILE A 152 13.73 10.15 -2.77
CA ILE A 152 13.66 9.88 -4.22
C ILE A 152 12.89 11.00 -4.91
N PHE A 153 11.74 11.41 -4.39
CA PHE A 153 11.01 12.55 -4.93
C PHE A 153 11.85 13.82 -4.96
N SER A 154 12.48 14.17 -3.84
CA SER A 154 13.30 15.37 -3.72
C SER A 154 14.56 15.35 -4.60
N ASN A 155 15.15 14.18 -4.85
CA ASN A 155 16.36 14.06 -5.66
C ASN A 155 16.08 13.91 -7.15
N THR A 156 14.92 13.41 -7.53
CA THR A 156 14.60 13.05 -8.92
C THR A 156 13.69 14.10 -9.56
N MET A 157 12.53 14.40 -8.94
CA MET A 157 11.55 15.30 -9.56
C MET A 157 12.05 16.73 -9.75
N LEU A 158 12.92 17.24 -8.85
CA LEU A 158 13.48 18.60 -8.96
C LEU A 158 14.46 18.75 -10.14
N LYS A 159 14.80 17.66 -10.83
CA LYS A 159 15.66 17.64 -12.03
C LYS A 159 14.87 17.47 -13.32
N PHE A 160 13.57 17.25 -13.24
CA PHE A 160 12.75 17.11 -14.43
C PHE A 160 12.59 18.42 -15.19
N SER A 161 12.27 18.32 -16.47
CA SER A 161 12.07 19.48 -17.35
C SER A 161 10.74 19.35 -18.10
N PRO A 162 10.20 20.46 -18.61
CA PRO A 162 8.95 20.48 -19.36
C PRO A 162 8.99 19.65 -20.67
N GLU A 163 10.20 19.39 -21.18
CA GLU A 163 10.43 18.65 -22.41
C GLU A 163 10.39 17.12 -22.23
N MET A 164 10.56 16.64 -21.02
CA MET A 164 10.50 15.20 -20.72
C MET A 164 9.10 14.65 -20.99
N THR A 165 9.05 13.46 -21.58
CA THR A 165 7.79 12.74 -21.74
C THR A 165 7.38 12.03 -20.46
N GLU A 166 6.09 11.69 -20.34
CA GLU A 166 5.60 10.90 -19.20
C GLU A 166 6.36 9.57 -19.08
N TRP A 167 6.71 8.91 -20.22
CA TRP A 167 7.55 7.69 -20.21
C TRP A 167 8.94 7.94 -19.64
N GLN A 168 9.59 9.05 -19.99
CA GLN A 168 10.91 9.38 -19.45
C GLN A 168 10.85 9.66 -17.95
N VAL A 169 9.84 10.39 -17.51
CA VAL A 169 9.59 10.65 -16.08
C VAL A 169 9.35 9.34 -15.32
N GLN A 170 8.50 8.45 -15.85
CA GLN A 170 8.25 7.14 -15.27
C GLN A 170 9.55 6.34 -15.15
N GLY A 171 10.34 6.26 -16.23
CA GLY A 171 11.59 5.49 -16.24
C GLY A 171 12.61 5.98 -15.21
N GLU A 172 12.75 7.31 -15.04
CA GLU A 172 13.66 7.88 -14.02
C GLU A 172 13.16 7.58 -12.60
N MET A 173 11.85 7.64 -12.37
CA MET A 173 11.28 7.29 -11.05
C MET A 173 11.43 5.79 -10.76
N GLU A 174 11.11 4.90 -11.69
CA GLU A 174 11.27 3.45 -11.54
C GLU A 174 12.71 3.07 -11.22
N LYS A 175 13.67 3.62 -12.00
CA LYS A 175 15.09 3.42 -11.76
C LYS A 175 15.47 3.81 -10.34
N ALA A 176 15.07 5.00 -9.88
CA ALA A 176 15.42 5.49 -8.55
C ALA A 176 14.88 4.61 -7.42
N PHE A 177 13.69 4.02 -7.58
CA PHE A 177 13.13 3.07 -6.62
C PHE A 177 13.85 1.71 -6.65
N PHE A 178 14.05 1.13 -7.83
CA PHE A 178 14.72 -0.17 -7.96
C PHE A 178 16.17 -0.15 -7.48
N GLU A 179 16.92 0.93 -7.68
CA GLU A 179 18.26 1.09 -7.16
C GLU A 179 18.33 1.01 -5.62
N ARG A 180 17.22 1.28 -4.92
CA ARG A 180 17.12 1.12 -3.46
C ARG A 180 16.42 -0.18 -3.03
N GLY A 181 16.16 -1.09 -3.96
CA GLY A 181 15.44 -2.34 -3.69
C GLY A 181 14.01 -2.12 -3.21
N ILE A 182 13.37 -1.06 -3.71
CA ILE A 182 11.95 -0.74 -3.52
C ILE A 182 11.23 -1.09 -4.81
N GLU A 183 10.11 -1.78 -4.73
CA GLU A 183 9.31 -2.17 -5.89
C GLU A 183 8.27 -1.09 -6.21
N PRO A 184 8.38 -0.37 -7.34
CA PRO A 184 7.33 0.53 -7.81
C PRO A 184 6.21 -0.30 -8.47
N ILE A 185 5.14 -0.57 -7.72
CA ILE A 185 4.00 -1.36 -8.24
C ILE A 185 3.02 -0.51 -9.05
N LEU A 186 3.08 0.81 -8.88
CA LEU A 186 2.31 1.78 -9.66
C LEU A 186 3.07 3.09 -9.71
N ILE A 187 3.28 3.64 -10.91
CA ILE A 187 3.72 5.02 -11.13
C ILE A 187 2.80 5.66 -12.16
N LEU A 188 2.01 6.62 -11.71
CA LEU A 188 1.18 7.46 -12.56
C LEU A 188 1.89 8.79 -12.75
N VAL A 189 2.07 9.20 -14.00
CA VAL A 189 2.68 10.48 -14.36
C VAL A 189 1.64 11.32 -15.08
N PHE A 190 1.46 12.54 -14.61
CA PHE A 190 0.46 13.46 -15.15
C PHE A 190 1.14 14.71 -15.68
N SER A 191 1.14 14.85 -17.00
CA SER A 191 1.50 16.07 -17.71
C SER A 191 0.42 17.15 -17.57
N GLU A 192 0.69 18.36 -18.08
CA GLU A 192 -0.30 19.45 -18.13
C GLU A 192 -1.61 19.00 -18.80
N GLU A 193 -1.53 18.22 -19.89
CA GLU A 193 -2.68 17.70 -20.62
C GLU A 193 -3.38 16.57 -19.88
N SER A 194 -2.66 15.50 -19.54
CA SER A 194 -3.25 14.31 -18.95
C SER A 194 -3.86 14.56 -17.57
N ALA A 195 -3.34 15.52 -16.82
CA ALA A 195 -3.90 15.95 -15.54
C ALA A 195 -5.34 16.48 -15.65
N GLN A 196 -5.70 17.06 -16.79
CA GLN A 196 -7.06 17.55 -17.03
C GLN A 196 -8.02 16.44 -17.48
N LEU A 197 -7.49 15.37 -18.08
CA LEU A 197 -8.30 14.35 -18.75
C LEU A 197 -8.54 13.13 -17.88
N TYR A 198 -7.55 12.73 -17.07
CA TYR A 198 -7.56 11.43 -16.42
C TYR A 198 -7.33 11.52 -14.92
N ARG A 199 -7.97 10.61 -14.17
CA ARG A 199 -7.71 10.39 -12.73
C ARG A 199 -6.64 9.32 -12.50
N HIS A 200 -6.58 8.32 -13.39
CA HIS A 200 -5.51 7.35 -13.50
C HIS A 200 -4.91 7.44 -14.91
N ASN A 201 -3.82 8.18 -15.03
CA ASN A 201 -3.11 8.27 -16.30
C ASN A 201 -2.01 7.22 -16.37
N LEU A 202 -2.13 6.32 -17.34
CA LEU A 202 -1.00 5.46 -17.71
C LEU A 202 -0.03 6.30 -18.55
N PRO A 203 1.26 6.38 -18.18
CA PRO A 203 2.23 7.22 -18.85
C PRO A 203 2.32 6.97 -20.36
N ARG A 204 2.44 8.04 -21.14
CA ARG A 204 2.45 8.04 -22.60
C ARG A 204 3.63 8.86 -23.12
N ASN A 205 3.84 8.84 -24.45
CA ASN A 205 4.82 9.68 -25.14
C ASN A 205 4.26 11.14 -25.31
N VAL A 206 3.92 11.77 -24.21
CA VAL A 206 3.41 13.15 -24.13
C VAL A 206 4.33 13.94 -23.23
N ARG A 207 4.73 15.15 -23.63
CA ARG A 207 5.61 16.02 -22.84
C ARG A 207 4.92 16.51 -21.58
N ALA A 208 5.71 16.71 -20.52
CA ALA A 208 5.23 17.24 -19.23
C ALA A 208 4.50 18.60 -19.39
N GLY A 209 5.02 19.47 -20.24
CA GLY A 209 4.50 20.82 -20.39
C GLY A 209 4.82 21.70 -19.17
N LYS A 210 3.94 22.61 -18.82
CA LYS A 210 4.19 23.55 -17.71
C LYS A 210 3.91 22.99 -16.32
N LYS A 211 3.35 21.80 -16.23
CA LYS A 211 2.92 21.17 -14.99
C LYS A 211 3.17 19.67 -15.05
N LEU A 212 3.63 19.13 -13.93
CA LEU A 212 3.84 17.70 -13.76
C LEU A 212 3.50 17.30 -12.34
N PHE A 213 2.77 16.20 -12.16
CA PHE A 213 2.75 15.51 -10.89
C PHE A 213 2.90 14.00 -11.08
N VAL A 214 3.49 13.36 -10.08
CA VAL A 214 3.76 11.93 -10.06
C VAL A 214 3.13 11.34 -8.81
N SER A 215 2.34 10.29 -9.00
CA SER A 215 1.71 9.51 -7.93
C SER A 215 2.27 8.11 -7.95
N VAL A 216 2.75 7.63 -6.82
CA VAL A 216 3.39 6.32 -6.71
C VAL A 216 2.69 5.44 -5.67
N CYS A 217 2.65 4.13 -5.95
CA CYS A 217 2.49 3.11 -4.92
C CYS A 217 3.74 2.24 -4.96
N VAL A 218 4.49 2.23 -3.88
CA VAL A 218 5.78 1.52 -3.78
C VAL A 218 5.74 0.50 -2.66
N ARG A 219 6.42 -0.64 -2.85
CA ARG A 219 6.34 -1.80 -1.97
C ARG A 219 7.69 -2.20 -1.39
N LYS A 220 7.70 -2.52 -0.10
CA LYS A 220 8.83 -3.16 0.59
C LYS A 220 8.32 -4.15 1.62
N LYS A 221 8.84 -5.36 1.63
CA LYS A 221 8.39 -6.45 2.53
C LYS A 221 6.87 -6.66 2.53
N GLY A 222 6.24 -6.54 1.36
CA GLY A 222 4.80 -6.63 1.18
C GLY A 222 4.01 -5.34 1.51
N LEU A 223 4.52 -4.43 2.32
CA LEU A 223 3.85 -3.19 2.71
C LEU A 223 3.90 -2.16 1.58
N VAL A 224 2.76 -1.52 1.32
CA VAL A 224 2.58 -0.56 0.23
C VAL A 224 2.42 0.86 0.78
N LEU A 225 3.26 1.76 0.31
CA LEU A 225 3.21 3.19 0.61
C LEU A 225 2.78 3.96 -0.63
N SER A 226 1.86 4.89 -0.47
CA SER A 226 1.36 5.78 -1.53
C SER A 226 1.77 7.22 -1.26
N SER A 227 2.20 7.93 -2.31
CA SER A 227 2.58 9.35 -2.20
C SER A 227 2.47 10.06 -3.55
N THR A 228 2.16 11.35 -3.53
CA THR A 228 2.07 12.20 -4.73
C THR A 228 2.84 13.50 -4.51
N ARG A 229 3.61 13.93 -5.53
CA ARG A 229 4.33 15.22 -5.54
C ARG A 229 4.07 15.95 -6.85
N SER A 230 4.06 17.29 -6.77
CA SER A 230 3.72 18.16 -7.90
C SER A 230 4.75 19.26 -8.12
N VAL A 231 5.10 19.52 -9.37
CA VAL A 231 5.98 20.62 -9.78
C VAL A 231 5.33 21.45 -10.89
N LEU A 232 5.66 22.74 -10.93
CA LEU A 232 5.35 23.64 -12.03
C LEU A 232 6.66 24.11 -12.69
N PHE A 233 6.74 24.03 -13.99
CA PHE A 233 7.84 24.59 -14.79
C PHE A 233 7.61 26.05 -15.20
N ALA A 234 6.44 26.58 -14.89
CA ALA A 234 6.08 27.97 -15.02
C ALA A 234 5.06 28.33 -13.92
N ARG A 235 5.30 29.44 -13.23
CA ARG A 235 4.44 29.88 -12.14
C ARG A 235 3.02 30.16 -12.63
N ASN A 236 2.03 29.60 -11.93
CA ASN A 236 0.61 29.77 -12.22
C ASN A 236 -0.18 29.75 -10.91
N GLU A 237 -0.72 30.91 -10.53
CA GLU A 237 -1.41 31.12 -9.26
C GLU A 237 -2.71 30.28 -9.15
N ASN A 238 -3.40 30.05 -10.27
CA ASN A 238 -4.60 29.23 -10.28
C ASN A 238 -4.27 27.75 -9.97
N TRP A 239 -3.18 27.22 -10.52
CA TRP A 239 -2.73 25.87 -10.25
C TRP A 239 -2.20 25.71 -8.82
N ILE A 240 -1.48 26.73 -8.31
CA ILE A 240 -1.02 26.77 -6.93
C ILE A 240 -2.22 26.75 -5.97
N LYS A 241 -3.21 27.61 -6.21
CA LYS A 241 -4.44 27.65 -5.43
C LYS A 241 -5.17 26.30 -5.49
N GLN A 242 -5.33 25.74 -6.68
CA GLN A 242 -6.01 24.45 -6.88
C GLN A 242 -5.31 23.32 -6.12
N HIS A 243 -3.97 23.27 -6.14
CA HIS A 243 -3.20 22.31 -5.37
C HIS A 243 -3.46 22.47 -3.87
N ARG A 244 -3.42 23.70 -3.36
CA ARG A 244 -3.67 24.01 -1.95
C ARG A 244 -5.11 23.70 -1.51
N ASP A 245 -6.09 23.97 -2.37
CA ASP A 245 -7.48 23.58 -2.15
C ASP A 245 -7.60 22.05 -2.02
N ASN A 246 -6.87 21.30 -2.86
CA ASN A 246 -6.86 19.83 -2.78
C ASN A 246 -6.12 19.32 -1.54
N CYS A 247 -5.01 19.94 -1.15
CA CYS A 247 -4.32 19.64 0.13
C CYS A 247 -5.22 19.93 1.34
N TYR A 248 -6.09 20.95 1.26
CA TYR A 248 -7.08 21.21 2.30
C TYR A 248 -8.08 20.06 2.44
N VAL A 249 -8.57 19.49 1.33
CA VAL A 249 -9.47 18.33 1.37
C VAL A 249 -8.78 17.14 2.05
N GLU A 250 -7.51 16.86 1.70
CA GLU A 250 -6.74 15.80 2.35
C GLU A 250 -6.52 16.10 3.84
N ALA A 251 -6.22 17.34 4.20
CA ALA A 251 -6.03 17.73 5.59
C ALA A 251 -7.30 17.53 6.43
N VAL A 252 -8.49 17.77 5.87
CA VAL A 252 -9.77 17.48 6.55
C VAL A 252 -9.95 15.97 6.75
N ALA A 253 -9.64 15.15 5.75
CA ALA A 253 -9.67 13.70 5.88
C ALA A 253 -8.74 13.21 7.01
N LEU A 254 -7.52 13.73 7.05
CA LEU A 254 -6.52 13.42 8.08
C LEU A 254 -6.97 13.87 9.47
N ALA A 255 -7.47 15.10 9.61
CA ALA A 255 -7.98 15.61 10.90
C ALA A 255 -9.15 14.77 11.44
N SER A 256 -9.91 14.16 10.55
CA SER A 256 -11.02 13.26 10.89
C SER A 256 -10.57 11.82 11.16
N SER A 257 -9.36 11.43 10.76
CA SER A 257 -8.82 10.08 10.90
C SER A 257 -8.27 9.86 12.30
N LYS A 258 -9.11 9.40 13.23
CA LYS A 258 -8.75 9.14 14.63
C LYS A 258 -9.44 7.87 15.13
N PRO A 259 -8.92 7.23 16.20
CA PRO A 259 -9.55 6.05 16.79
C PRO A 259 -11.05 6.22 17.04
N ALA A 260 -11.80 5.18 16.79
CA ALA A 260 -13.26 5.07 16.85
C ALA A 260 -14.05 5.82 15.77
N LYS A 261 -13.45 6.75 15.02
CA LYS A 261 -14.11 7.38 13.87
C LYS A 261 -14.31 6.36 12.76
N ARG A 262 -15.48 6.29 12.12
CA ARG A 262 -15.76 5.34 11.05
C ARG A 262 -15.31 5.87 9.69
N LEU A 263 -14.90 4.99 8.78
CA LEU A 263 -14.44 5.40 7.45
C LEU A 263 -15.52 6.12 6.65
N ASN A 264 -16.78 5.70 6.71
CA ASN A 264 -17.89 6.41 6.08
C ASN A 264 -18.10 7.82 6.67
N GLU A 265 -17.88 8.01 7.96
CA GLU A 265 -17.96 9.35 8.57
C GLU A 265 -16.80 10.25 8.10
N VAL A 266 -15.57 9.71 7.94
CA VAL A 266 -14.44 10.45 7.35
C VAL A 266 -14.76 10.81 5.91
N PHE A 267 -15.35 9.88 5.15
CA PHE A 267 -15.76 10.12 3.77
C PHE A 267 -16.77 11.28 3.67
N GLU A 268 -17.74 11.39 4.58
CA GLU A 268 -18.68 12.51 4.64
C GLU A 268 -17.97 13.85 4.93
N GLU A 269 -16.95 13.88 5.80
CA GLU A 269 -16.16 15.09 6.03
C GLU A 269 -15.36 15.49 4.77
N ILE A 270 -14.86 14.53 3.99
CA ILE A 270 -14.21 14.77 2.69
C ILE A 270 -15.19 15.45 1.73
N LYS A 271 -16.41 14.95 1.61
CA LYS A 271 -17.44 15.56 0.74
C LYS A 271 -17.73 17.01 1.13
N LYS A 272 -17.84 17.31 2.43
CA LYS A 272 -18.00 18.68 2.95
C LYS A 272 -16.79 19.56 2.63
N ALA A 273 -15.57 19.03 2.72
CA ALA A 273 -14.36 19.76 2.37
C ALA A 273 -14.33 20.18 0.90
N TYR A 274 -14.79 19.32 -0.02
CA TYR A 274 -14.94 19.67 -1.43
C TYR A 274 -15.95 20.82 -1.64
N ILE A 275 -17.04 20.85 -0.88
CA ILE A 275 -18.00 21.98 -0.91
C ILE A 275 -17.32 23.26 -0.44
N THR A 276 -16.53 23.19 0.64
CA THR A 276 -15.81 24.35 1.19
C THR A 276 -14.84 24.98 0.18
N VAL A 277 -14.18 24.18 -0.63
CA VAL A 277 -13.28 24.70 -1.70
C VAL A 277 -13.99 24.99 -3.02
N ASN A 278 -15.32 25.06 -3.04
CA ASN A 278 -16.17 25.30 -4.22
C ASN A 278 -15.96 24.26 -5.35
N LYS A 279 -15.78 22.97 -4.98
CA LYS A 279 -15.58 21.85 -5.91
C LYS A 279 -16.53 20.67 -5.57
N PRO A 280 -17.83 20.88 -5.37
CA PRO A 280 -18.75 19.89 -4.78
C PRO A 280 -18.91 18.61 -5.61
N HIS A 281 -18.51 18.62 -6.89
CA HIS A 281 -18.66 17.49 -7.80
C HIS A 281 -17.37 16.69 -8.03
N GLU A 282 -16.23 17.10 -7.47
CA GLU A 282 -14.96 16.42 -7.72
C GLU A 282 -14.81 15.10 -6.96
N TRP A 283 -15.47 14.93 -5.81
CA TRP A 283 -15.34 13.74 -4.96
C TRP A 283 -15.79 12.43 -5.64
N PHE A 284 -16.79 12.48 -6.52
CA PHE A 284 -17.28 11.26 -7.19
C PHE A 284 -16.51 10.89 -8.45
N LEU A 285 -15.58 11.73 -8.90
CA LEU A 285 -14.74 11.45 -10.07
C LEU A 285 -13.56 10.54 -9.78
N HIS A 286 -13.28 10.26 -8.50
CA HIS A 286 -12.19 9.40 -8.05
C HIS A 286 -12.48 8.89 -6.64
N HIS A 287 -12.04 7.67 -6.30
CA HIS A 287 -12.10 7.23 -4.90
C HIS A 287 -11.21 8.09 -4.02
N GLN A 288 -11.60 8.29 -2.76
CA GLN A 288 -10.92 9.24 -1.88
C GLN A 288 -9.79 8.62 -1.04
N GLY A 289 -9.57 7.32 -1.16
CA GLY A 289 -8.58 6.60 -0.36
C GLY A 289 -9.21 5.73 0.72
N GLY A 290 -8.47 5.47 1.78
CA GLY A 290 -8.90 4.63 2.90
C GLY A 290 -7.73 3.95 3.60
N LEU A 291 -7.97 2.76 4.15
CA LEU A 291 -6.93 1.97 4.81
C LEU A 291 -5.94 1.42 3.79
N ALA A 292 -4.66 1.52 4.11
CA ALA A 292 -3.54 0.92 3.40
C ALA A 292 -2.87 -0.15 4.28
N GLY A 293 -2.01 -0.96 3.66
CA GLY A 293 -1.30 -2.03 4.36
C GLY A 293 -0.45 -2.84 3.39
N TYR A 294 -0.76 -4.11 3.25
CA TYR A 294 -0.17 -5.01 2.26
C TYR A 294 -0.76 -4.84 0.86
N ASN A 295 -1.80 -4.01 0.74
CA ASN A 295 -2.34 -3.48 -0.49
C ASN A 295 -2.31 -1.95 -0.44
N ALA A 296 -2.27 -1.30 -1.61
CA ALA A 296 -2.36 0.15 -1.70
C ALA A 296 -3.63 0.67 -1.03
N ARG A 297 -4.70 -0.12 -1.10
CA ARG A 297 -5.94 0.07 -0.33
C ARG A 297 -6.45 -1.29 0.14
N GLU A 298 -6.43 -1.52 1.44
CA GLU A 298 -7.08 -2.67 2.08
C GLU A 298 -8.60 -2.48 2.14
N ILE A 299 -9.02 -1.25 2.42
CA ILE A 299 -10.42 -0.84 2.45
C ILE A 299 -10.52 0.56 1.82
N ILE A 300 -11.32 0.70 0.78
CA ILE A 300 -11.65 1.99 0.19
C ILE A 300 -12.83 2.59 0.96
N ALA A 301 -12.68 3.85 1.39
CA ALA A 301 -13.73 4.56 2.09
C ALA A 301 -14.85 5.00 1.11
N ASN A 302 -16.07 4.73 1.47
CA ASN A 302 -17.29 5.20 0.81
C ASN A 302 -18.44 5.32 1.85
N GLU A 303 -19.63 5.67 1.43
CA GLU A 303 -20.80 5.85 2.29
C GLU A 303 -21.22 4.60 3.06
N ASP A 304 -20.92 3.41 2.55
CA ASP A 304 -21.32 2.11 3.14
C ASP A 304 -20.19 1.49 3.98
N THR A 305 -19.00 2.12 4.03
CA THR A 305 -17.84 1.54 4.70
C THR A 305 -17.90 1.76 6.20
N ASP A 306 -18.50 0.81 6.92
CA ASP A 306 -18.69 0.85 8.37
C ASP A 306 -17.50 0.19 9.12
N TYR A 307 -16.30 0.76 8.98
CA TYR A 307 -15.10 0.29 9.68
C TYR A 307 -14.64 1.35 10.70
N PRO A 308 -14.61 1.05 12.01
CA PRO A 308 -14.06 1.95 13.02
C PRO A 308 -12.55 1.97 12.95
N LEU A 309 -11.96 3.14 12.73
CA LEU A 309 -10.51 3.34 12.76
C LEU A 309 -9.93 3.01 14.12
N LYS A 310 -8.71 2.50 14.14
CA LYS A 310 -7.96 2.11 15.36
C LYS A 310 -6.57 2.74 15.32
N ALA A 311 -5.99 2.97 16.48
CA ALA A 311 -4.54 3.19 16.56
C ALA A 311 -3.80 1.99 15.94
N GLY A 312 -2.74 2.26 15.19
CA GLY A 312 -2.04 1.24 14.42
C GLY A 312 -2.60 1.00 13.00
N ASN A 313 -3.76 1.57 12.64
CA ASN A 313 -4.19 1.58 11.24
C ASN A 313 -3.32 2.54 10.43
N VAL A 314 -3.05 2.16 9.18
CA VAL A 314 -2.41 3.02 8.18
C VAL A 314 -3.46 3.51 7.20
N VAL A 315 -3.49 4.80 6.92
CA VAL A 315 -4.40 5.42 5.96
C VAL A 315 -3.61 6.12 4.85
N ALA A 316 -4.16 6.09 3.64
CA ALA A 316 -3.70 6.90 2.54
C ALA A 316 -4.92 7.54 1.87
N TRP A 317 -5.09 8.83 2.13
CA TRP A 317 -6.11 9.64 1.46
C TRP A 317 -5.53 10.22 0.18
N ASN A 318 -6.31 10.23 -0.89
CA ASN A 318 -5.84 10.65 -2.21
C ASN A 318 -6.88 11.50 -2.97
N PRO A 319 -7.38 12.56 -2.34
CA PRO A 319 -8.34 13.43 -3.00
C PRO A 319 -7.75 14.02 -4.28
N THR A 320 -8.63 14.29 -5.24
CA THR A 320 -8.27 14.93 -6.51
C THR A 320 -9.24 16.04 -6.83
N ILE A 321 -8.71 17.13 -7.37
CA ILE A 321 -9.48 18.12 -8.14
C ILE A 321 -8.96 18.03 -9.57
N THR A 322 -9.81 18.18 -10.59
CA THR A 322 -9.38 18.10 -11.99
C THR A 322 -8.10 18.91 -12.20
N GLY A 323 -7.02 18.25 -12.60
CA GLY A 323 -5.71 18.88 -12.77
C GLY A 323 -4.76 18.77 -11.59
N THR A 324 -5.13 18.18 -10.44
CA THR A 324 -4.23 18.01 -9.30
C THR A 324 -4.61 16.82 -8.43
N LYS A 325 -3.64 16.34 -7.64
CA LYS A 325 -3.80 15.26 -6.66
C LYS A 325 -2.89 15.55 -5.46
N SER A 326 -3.35 15.15 -4.29
CA SER A 326 -2.55 15.12 -3.06
C SER A 326 -2.69 13.73 -2.42
N GLU A 327 -1.59 13.15 -1.95
CA GLU A 327 -1.59 11.81 -1.36
C GLU A 327 -0.34 11.59 -0.54
N ASP A 328 -0.51 11.14 0.69
CA ASP A 328 0.55 10.60 1.54
C ASP A 328 0.01 9.50 2.45
N THR A 329 0.92 8.70 3.01
CA THR A 329 0.60 7.57 3.87
C THR A 329 0.86 7.92 5.33
N PHE A 330 -0.14 7.68 6.18
CA PHE A 330 -0.14 8.04 7.60
C PHE A 330 -0.47 6.87 8.51
N LEU A 331 0.21 6.82 9.65
CA LEU A 331 -0.16 5.98 10.78
C LEU A 331 -1.13 6.73 11.71
N ILE A 332 -2.21 6.08 12.10
CA ILE A 332 -3.10 6.58 13.16
C ILE A 332 -2.51 6.18 14.50
N LEU A 333 -2.26 7.18 15.36
CA LEU A 333 -1.82 7.01 16.74
C LEU A 333 -3.02 7.14 17.69
N GLU A 334 -2.84 6.79 18.96
CA GLU A 334 -3.86 7.08 20.00
C GLU A 334 -4.19 8.57 20.07
N ASN A 335 -3.16 9.42 19.95
CA ASN A 335 -3.30 10.87 19.98
C ASN A 335 -2.52 11.49 18.80
N GLY A 336 -3.14 11.55 17.62
CA GLY A 336 -2.55 12.20 16.46
C GLY A 336 -2.22 11.26 15.29
N LEU A 337 -1.36 11.71 14.41
CA LEU A 337 -0.96 11.03 13.19
C LEU A 337 0.56 11.13 12.99
N GLU A 338 1.17 10.08 12.45
CA GLU A 338 2.55 10.10 11.95
C GLU A 338 2.53 10.00 10.43
N CYS A 339 3.15 10.94 9.73
CA CYS A 339 3.29 10.88 8.28
C CYS A 339 4.55 10.12 7.90
N PHE A 340 4.41 8.98 7.22
CA PHE A 340 5.54 8.20 6.76
C PHE A 340 6.20 8.79 5.51
N SER A 341 5.40 9.20 4.53
CA SER A 341 5.87 9.59 3.20
C SER A 341 6.28 11.07 3.07
N TYR A 342 6.06 11.86 4.11
CA TYR A 342 6.50 13.26 4.20
C TYR A 342 7.03 13.56 5.60
N PRO A 343 8.23 13.04 5.96
CA PRO A 343 8.80 13.20 7.29
C PRO A 343 9.17 14.67 7.57
N GLU A 344 9.34 15.00 8.85
CA GLU A 344 9.75 16.35 9.31
C GLU A 344 11.06 16.82 8.64
N SER A 345 11.96 15.88 8.35
CA SER A 345 13.26 16.13 7.70
C SER A 345 13.18 16.32 6.18
N SER A 346 12.00 16.23 5.59
CA SER A 346 11.81 16.39 4.14
C SER A 346 12.33 17.75 3.64
N ARG A 347 12.99 17.71 2.49
CA ARG A 347 13.43 18.92 1.76
C ARG A 347 12.34 19.48 0.83
N TRP A 348 11.24 18.74 0.65
CA TRP A 348 10.10 19.23 -0.13
C TRP A 348 9.40 20.36 0.63
N PRO A 349 9.01 21.47 -0.01
CA PRO A 349 8.41 22.61 0.68
C PRO A 349 7.10 22.24 1.37
N ALA A 350 6.84 22.86 2.51
CA ALA A 350 5.70 22.60 3.35
C ALA A 350 4.59 23.64 3.18
N LEU A 351 3.36 23.13 3.12
CA LEU A 351 2.13 23.88 3.30
C LEU A 351 1.54 23.51 4.66
N ASN A 352 1.40 24.48 5.56
CA ASN A 352 0.76 24.27 6.84
C ASN A 352 -0.72 24.68 6.77
N LEU A 353 -1.61 23.75 7.09
CA LEU A 353 -3.05 23.92 7.01
C LEU A 353 -3.66 23.81 8.40
N GLN A 354 -4.46 24.81 8.77
CA GLN A 354 -5.18 24.81 10.03
C GLN A 354 -6.57 24.18 9.86
N ILE A 355 -6.82 23.05 10.53
CA ILE A 355 -8.10 22.35 10.54
C ILE A 355 -8.60 22.28 11.98
N GLY A 356 -9.51 23.16 12.35
CA GLY A 356 -9.90 23.33 13.76
C GLY A 356 -8.71 23.72 14.64
N SER A 357 -8.41 22.92 15.65
CA SER A 357 -7.24 23.10 16.53
C SER A 357 -5.95 22.45 16.02
N LEU A 358 -6.00 21.67 14.92
CA LEU A 358 -4.86 20.93 14.39
C LEU A 358 -4.17 21.72 13.29
N THR A 359 -2.84 21.72 13.31
CA THR A 359 -2.01 22.16 12.18
C THR A 359 -1.47 20.94 11.46
N LEU A 360 -1.83 20.78 10.20
CA LEU A 360 -1.41 19.66 9.36
C LEU A 360 -0.43 20.16 8.31
N ARG A 361 0.75 19.54 8.28
CA ARG A 361 1.81 19.82 7.33
C ARG A 361 1.62 18.95 6.08
N ARG A 362 1.47 19.58 4.91
CA ARG A 362 1.32 18.90 3.62
C ARG A 362 2.43 19.34 2.66
N PRO A 363 2.85 18.51 1.68
CA PRO A 363 3.77 18.97 0.64
C PRO A 363 3.10 20.01 -0.24
N ASP A 364 3.73 21.20 -0.39
CA ASP A 364 3.27 22.21 -1.31
C ASP A 364 3.77 21.90 -2.74
N ILE A 365 3.21 22.58 -3.73
CA ILE A 365 3.67 22.49 -5.11
C ILE A 365 4.98 23.27 -5.28
N VAL A 366 5.94 22.68 -5.97
CA VAL A 366 7.23 23.33 -6.26
C VAL A 366 7.14 24.08 -7.59
N VAL A 367 7.69 25.28 -7.67
CA VAL A 367 7.89 26.02 -8.92
C VAL A 367 9.39 25.94 -9.25
N LEU A 368 9.75 25.28 -10.36
CA LEU A 368 11.10 25.06 -10.85
C LEU A 368 11.52 26.17 -11.82
#